data_fdf8f3e3f7dc59484f8e258096c657e3
#
_entry.id   fdf8f3e3f7dc59484f8e258096c657e3
#
_cell.length_a   1.000
_cell.length_b   1.000
_cell.length_c   1.000
_cell.angle_alpha   90.00
_cell.angle_beta   90.00
_cell.angle_gamma   90.00
#
_symmetry.space_group_name_H-M   'P 1'
#
loop_
_entity.id
_entity.type
_entity.pdbx_description
1 polymer ?
#
loop_
_entity_poly.entity_id
_entity_poly.type
_entity_poly.pdbx_seq_one_letter_code
_entity_poly.pdbx_strand_id
1 'polypeptide(L)'
;DAEDLVELLVPLIESLDEIHSQGLIHRDISPDNIMVLPDGRIKLMDFGAARDYTEFGEKSLSIVLKPGYAPSEQYQTHGVQGPWTDIYALCATMYKCITGENPPDAIERVMDDHLKKISAFGIPVLPQIEEAIIKGMSVAANDRYQNVGDFCEDLYGGYEENSVPEAEESQSQVETELAEQSVETKTGMLTEGIPQS
;
A
#
# COMPACT_ATOMS: atom_id res chain seq x y z
N ASP A 1 12.67 -5.52 -8.08
CA ASP A 1 13.37 -4.61 -7.13
C ASP A 1 12.45 -4.14 -6.01
N ALA A 2 12.85 -3.12 -5.22
CA ALA A 2 12.06 -2.65 -4.08
C ALA A 2 10.80 -1.91 -4.53
N GLU A 3 10.91 -1.14 -5.59
CA GLU A 3 9.83 -0.38 -6.20
C GLU A 3 8.76 -1.33 -6.78
N ASP A 4 9.16 -2.35 -7.53
CA ASP A 4 8.24 -3.37 -8.08
C ASP A 4 7.48 -4.09 -6.94
N LEU A 5 8.16 -4.35 -5.80
CA LEU A 5 7.51 -4.96 -4.65
C LEU A 5 6.46 -4.04 -4.04
N VAL A 6 6.78 -2.75 -3.91
CA VAL A 6 5.86 -1.74 -3.36
C VAL A 6 4.61 -1.66 -4.23
N GLU A 7 4.75 -1.59 -5.57
CA GLU A 7 3.62 -1.60 -6.51
C GLU A 7 2.79 -2.89 -6.40
N LEU A 8 3.46 -4.05 -6.31
CA LEU A 8 2.80 -5.34 -6.17
C LEU A 8 1.95 -5.40 -4.89
N LEU A 9 2.37 -4.73 -3.81
CA LEU A 9 1.70 -4.77 -2.50
C LEU A 9 0.54 -3.78 -2.37
N VAL A 10 0.32 -2.86 -3.31
CA VAL A 10 -0.79 -1.88 -3.25
C VAL A 10 -2.13 -2.52 -2.92
N PRO A 11 -2.60 -3.58 -3.61
CA PRO A 11 -3.92 -4.17 -3.31
C PRO A 11 -3.99 -4.81 -1.91
N LEU A 12 -2.85 -5.26 -1.35
CA LEU A 12 -2.81 -5.79 0.00
C LEU A 12 -2.90 -4.66 1.03
N ILE A 13 -2.21 -3.55 0.79
CA ILE A 13 -2.23 -2.36 1.64
C ILE A 13 -3.65 -1.77 1.68
N GLU A 14 -4.32 -1.65 0.52
CA GLU A 14 -5.72 -1.21 0.43
C GLU A 14 -6.67 -2.15 1.20
N SER A 15 -6.44 -3.46 1.10
CA SER A 15 -7.23 -4.44 1.85
C SER A 15 -7.03 -4.33 3.36
N LEU A 16 -5.82 -3.98 3.81
CA LEU A 16 -5.55 -3.72 5.23
C LEU A 16 -6.26 -2.45 5.71
N ASP A 17 -6.26 -1.38 4.93
CA ASP A 17 -6.98 -0.16 5.28
C ASP A 17 -8.48 -0.42 5.44
N GLU A 18 -9.08 -1.20 4.52
CA GLU A 18 -10.49 -1.59 4.59
C GLU A 18 -10.81 -2.36 5.87
N ILE A 19 -10.04 -3.39 6.24
CA ILE A 19 -10.31 -4.16 7.47
C ILE A 19 -10.05 -3.33 8.73
N HIS A 20 -9.05 -2.45 8.74
CA HIS A 20 -8.80 -1.55 9.85
C HIS A 20 -9.93 -0.54 10.03
N SER A 21 -10.54 -0.05 8.94
CA SER A 21 -11.70 0.85 9.00
C SER A 21 -12.92 0.20 9.66
N GLN A 22 -13.00 -1.14 9.61
CA GLN A 22 -14.05 -1.93 10.27
C GLN A 22 -13.71 -2.33 11.72
N GLY A 23 -12.61 -1.82 12.27
CA GLY A 23 -12.16 -2.13 13.62
C GLY A 23 -11.47 -3.50 13.76
N LEU A 24 -11.05 -4.11 12.65
CA LEU A 24 -10.38 -5.41 12.64
C LEU A 24 -8.90 -5.29 12.34
N ILE A 25 -8.08 -6.17 12.92
CA ILE A 25 -6.67 -6.36 12.58
C ILE A 25 -6.40 -7.82 12.26
N HIS A 26 -5.46 -8.06 11.33
CA HIS A 26 -5.15 -9.40 10.82
C HIS A 26 -4.29 -10.23 11.78
N ARG A 27 -3.22 -9.65 12.36
CA ARG A 27 -2.33 -10.21 13.39
C ARG A 27 -1.37 -11.32 12.95
N ASP A 28 -1.43 -11.79 11.74
CA ASP A 28 -0.52 -12.84 11.21
C ASP A 28 -0.09 -12.55 9.77
N ILE A 29 0.37 -11.31 9.51
CA ILE A 29 0.95 -10.93 8.22
C ILE A 29 2.39 -11.44 8.18
N SER A 30 2.70 -12.20 7.13
CA SER A 30 4.05 -12.72 6.86
C SER A 30 4.10 -13.23 5.41
N PRO A 31 5.28 -13.50 4.85
CA PRO A 31 5.37 -14.07 3.49
C PRO A 31 4.58 -15.35 3.31
N ASP A 32 4.45 -16.20 4.34
CA ASP A 32 3.69 -17.47 4.27
C ASP A 32 2.19 -17.25 4.05
N ASN A 33 1.66 -16.11 4.50
CA ASN A 33 0.25 -15.77 4.41
C ASN A 33 -0.07 -14.82 3.25
N ILE A 34 0.88 -14.58 2.35
CA ILE A 34 0.69 -13.80 1.14
C ILE A 34 0.85 -14.72 -0.07
N MET A 35 -0.24 -14.87 -0.84
CA MET A 35 -0.26 -15.70 -2.04
C MET A 35 -0.18 -14.82 -3.28
N VAL A 36 0.74 -15.17 -4.18
CA VAL A 36 0.77 -14.62 -5.54
C VAL A 36 -0.04 -15.55 -6.44
N LEU A 37 -1.08 -15.00 -7.06
CA LEU A 37 -1.95 -15.73 -7.97
C LEU A 37 -1.32 -15.84 -9.37
N PRO A 38 -1.78 -16.80 -10.22
CA PRO A 38 -1.24 -16.98 -11.57
C PRO A 38 -1.38 -15.77 -12.49
N ASP A 39 -2.31 -14.86 -12.20
CA ASP A 39 -2.54 -13.61 -12.93
C ASP A 39 -1.69 -12.43 -12.38
N GLY A 40 -0.79 -12.69 -11.43
CA GLY A 40 0.08 -11.70 -10.80
C GLY A 40 -0.54 -10.94 -9.64
N ARG A 41 -1.84 -11.09 -9.36
CA ARG A 41 -2.46 -10.47 -8.19
C ARG A 41 -1.97 -11.14 -6.90
N ILE A 42 -1.91 -10.36 -5.82
CA ILE A 42 -1.61 -10.88 -4.49
C ILE A 42 -2.88 -10.96 -3.64
N LYS A 43 -2.85 -11.87 -2.69
CA LYS A 43 -3.95 -12.09 -1.75
C LYS A 43 -3.41 -12.41 -0.37
N LEU A 44 -3.92 -11.69 0.64
CA LEU A 44 -3.69 -12.02 2.03
C LEU A 44 -4.58 -13.21 2.43
N MET A 45 -3.95 -14.20 3.06
CA MET A 45 -4.56 -15.46 3.45
C MET A 45 -4.66 -15.55 4.97
N ASP A 46 -5.49 -16.48 5.44
CA ASP A 46 -5.58 -16.90 6.84
C ASP A 46 -5.95 -15.78 7.84
N PHE A 47 -7.23 -15.41 7.83
CA PHE A 47 -7.83 -14.50 8.81
C PHE A 47 -8.17 -15.20 10.15
N GLY A 48 -7.63 -16.42 10.41
CA GLY A 48 -7.88 -17.17 11.64
C GLY A 48 -7.41 -16.49 12.91
N ALA A 49 -6.45 -15.56 12.78
CA ALA A 49 -5.94 -14.73 13.87
C ALA A 49 -6.60 -13.36 13.99
N ALA A 50 -7.47 -12.99 13.03
CA ALA A 50 -8.08 -11.66 12.98
C ALA A 50 -8.91 -11.37 14.23
N ARG A 51 -8.84 -10.12 14.70
CA ARG A 51 -9.49 -9.68 15.93
C ARG A 51 -10.05 -8.26 15.77
N ASP A 52 -11.20 -8.04 16.42
CA ASP A 52 -11.69 -6.70 16.72
C ASP A 52 -10.81 -6.06 17.81
N TYR A 53 -10.12 -4.98 17.49
CA TYR A 53 -9.25 -4.27 18.41
C TYR A 53 -10.00 -3.20 19.22
N THR A 54 -11.27 -2.96 18.90
CA THR A 54 -12.15 -2.05 19.65
C THR A 54 -12.81 -2.72 20.85
N GLU A 55 -12.84 -4.07 20.90
CA GLU A 55 -13.37 -4.83 22.01
C GLU A 55 -12.30 -5.10 23.07
N PHE A 56 -12.44 -4.48 24.23
CA PHE A 56 -11.67 -4.80 25.43
C PHE A 56 -12.19 -6.09 26.07
N GLY A 57 -11.57 -7.24 25.77
CA GLY A 57 -11.97 -8.52 26.36
C GLY A 57 -11.00 -9.66 26.06
N GLU A 58 -10.68 -10.42 27.13
CA GLU A 58 -9.81 -11.59 27.09
C GLU A 58 -10.41 -12.73 26.27
N LYS A 59 -10.04 -12.86 25.00
CA LYS A 59 -10.05 -14.14 24.31
C LYS A 59 -8.70 -14.30 23.61
N SER A 60 -7.73 -14.78 24.39
CA SER A 60 -6.47 -15.26 23.86
C SER A 60 -6.73 -16.53 23.07
N LEU A 61 -6.93 -16.40 21.75
CA LEU A 61 -6.64 -17.51 20.86
C LEU A 61 -5.12 -17.70 20.88
N SER A 62 -4.66 -18.93 21.10
CA SER A 62 -3.24 -19.27 21.06
C SER A 62 -2.73 -19.09 19.63
N ILE A 63 -2.27 -17.89 19.31
CA ILE A 63 -1.63 -17.60 18.02
C ILE A 63 -0.18 -18.05 18.15
N VAL A 64 0.28 -18.82 17.21
CA VAL A 64 1.70 -19.12 17.06
C VAL A 64 2.35 -17.90 16.45
N LEU A 65 3.01 -17.09 17.27
CA LEU A 65 3.70 -15.90 16.81
C LEU A 65 4.88 -16.26 15.92
N LYS A 66 5.06 -15.50 14.85
CA LYS A 66 6.18 -15.71 13.89
C LYS A 66 7.32 -14.76 14.25
N PRO A 67 8.48 -15.28 14.71
CA PRO A 67 9.63 -14.45 15.04
C PRO A 67 10.04 -13.56 13.87
N GLY A 68 10.36 -12.30 14.17
CA GLY A 68 10.70 -11.28 13.20
C GLY A 68 9.51 -10.54 12.58
N TYR A 69 8.31 -11.16 12.50
CA TYR A 69 7.10 -10.55 11.94
C TYR A 69 6.12 -10.08 13.01
N ALA A 70 6.05 -10.76 14.15
CA ALA A 70 5.19 -10.37 15.26
C ALA A 70 5.85 -9.26 16.09
N PRO A 71 5.22 -8.08 16.26
CA PRO A 71 5.75 -7.03 17.11
C PRO A 71 5.60 -7.37 18.62
N SER A 72 6.33 -6.63 19.46
CA SER A 72 6.48 -6.93 20.89
C SER A 72 5.16 -6.96 21.67
N GLU A 73 4.17 -6.15 21.29
CA GLU A 73 2.85 -6.12 21.94
C GLU A 73 2.05 -7.41 21.73
N GLN A 74 2.34 -8.21 20.71
CA GLN A 74 1.69 -9.51 20.50
C GLN A 74 2.18 -10.58 21.48
N TYR A 75 3.40 -10.43 22.02
CA TYR A 75 3.96 -11.33 23.04
C TYR A 75 3.45 -11.03 24.45
N GLN A 76 2.78 -9.90 24.63
CA GLN A 76 2.29 -9.45 25.94
C GLN A 76 0.83 -9.89 26.15
N THR A 77 0.52 -10.42 27.33
CA THR A 77 -0.86 -10.86 27.68
C THR A 77 -1.89 -9.73 27.55
N HIS A 78 -1.48 -8.50 27.85
CA HIS A 78 -2.31 -7.29 27.79
C HIS A 78 -1.74 -6.24 26.83
N GLY A 79 -0.99 -6.67 25.81
CA GLY A 79 -0.45 -5.76 24.80
C GLY A 79 -1.57 -5.10 24.00
N VAL A 80 -1.53 -3.76 23.93
CA VAL A 80 -2.48 -3.00 23.14
C VAL A 80 -2.11 -3.15 21.66
N GLN A 81 -3.00 -3.76 20.90
CA GLN A 81 -2.83 -4.02 19.47
C GLN A 81 -3.78 -3.15 18.65
N GLY A 82 -3.39 -2.79 17.45
CA GLY A 82 -4.15 -1.95 16.55
C GLY A 82 -3.56 -2.00 15.13
N PRO A 83 -3.94 -1.08 14.24
CA PRO A 83 -3.40 -1.00 12.88
C PRO A 83 -1.87 -1.03 12.83
N TRP A 84 -1.19 -0.40 13.77
CA TRP A 84 0.29 -0.40 13.90
C TRP A 84 0.90 -1.79 14.07
N THR A 85 0.13 -2.76 14.57
CA THR A 85 0.55 -4.17 14.71
C THR A 85 0.69 -4.82 13.33
N ASP A 86 -0.30 -4.65 12.47
CA ASP A 86 -0.29 -5.16 11.10
C ASP A 86 0.71 -4.41 10.21
N ILE A 87 0.85 -3.09 10.40
CA ILE A 87 1.84 -2.27 9.69
C ILE A 87 3.26 -2.77 9.99
N TYR A 88 3.58 -3.08 11.26
CA TYR A 88 4.86 -3.69 11.60
C TYR A 88 5.10 -4.98 10.82
N ALA A 89 4.14 -5.90 10.83
CA ALA A 89 4.25 -7.19 10.19
C ALA A 89 4.35 -7.07 8.64
N LEU A 90 3.64 -6.11 8.05
CA LEU A 90 3.75 -5.77 6.63
C LEU A 90 5.14 -5.26 6.30
N CYS A 91 5.66 -4.28 7.05
CA CYS A 91 7.00 -3.73 6.85
C CYS A 91 8.09 -4.80 7.05
N ALA A 92 7.93 -5.68 8.04
CA ALA A 92 8.81 -6.84 8.25
C ALA A 92 8.79 -7.81 7.05
N THR A 93 7.62 -8.00 6.44
CA THR A 93 7.46 -8.80 5.22
C THR A 93 8.15 -8.12 4.03
N MET A 94 7.96 -6.81 3.85
CA MET A 94 8.64 -6.03 2.81
C MET A 94 10.17 -6.10 2.99
N TYR A 95 10.64 -5.89 4.21
CA TYR A 95 12.06 -6.00 4.55
C TYR A 95 12.63 -7.37 4.14
N LYS A 96 11.95 -8.47 4.51
CA LYS A 96 12.34 -9.83 4.11
C LYS A 96 12.37 -10.01 2.60
N CYS A 97 11.34 -9.55 1.90
CA CYS A 97 11.25 -9.71 0.44
C CYS A 97 12.34 -8.93 -0.30
N ILE A 98 12.74 -7.75 0.22
CA ILE A 98 13.77 -6.92 -0.39
C ILE A 98 15.17 -7.45 -0.05
N THR A 99 15.44 -7.73 1.24
CA THR A 99 16.79 -8.07 1.70
C THR A 99 17.14 -9.56 1.55
N GLY A 100 16.12 -10.43 1.46
CA GLY A 100 16.31 -11.88 1.57
C GLY A 100 16.55 -12.38 2.99
N GLU A 101 16.73 -11.48 3.98
CA GLU A 101 17.02 -11.82 5.36
C GLU A 101 15.81 -11.64 6.27
N ASN A 102 15.61 -12.55 7.21
CA ASN A 102 14.57 -12.35 8.22
C ASN A 102 14.97 -11.21 9.14
N PRO A 103 14.03 -10.29 9.46
CA PRO A 103 14.32 -9.29 10.48
C PRO A 103 14.54 -9.97 11.86
N PRO A 104 15.33 -9.34 12.75
CA PRO A 104 15.49 -9.83 14.11
C PRO A 104 14.16 -9.86 14.86
N ASP A 105 14.04 -10.79 15.82
CA ASP A 105 12.83 -10.90 16.66
C ASP A 105 12.56 -9.60 17.43
N ALA A 106 11.30 -9.19 17.49
CA ALA A 106 10.91 -7.95 18.17
C ALA A 106 11.30 -7.92 19.65
N ILE A 107 11.30 -9.08 20.33
CA ILE A 107 11.70 -9.15 21.73
C ILE A 107 13.20 -8.95 21.91
N GLU A 108 14.01 -9.47 20.98
CA GLU A 108 15.47 -9.21 20.96
C GLU A 108 15.73 -7.72 20.74
N ARG A 109 15.01 -7.09 19.79
CA ARG A 109 15.13 -5.67 19.46
C ARG A 109 14.72 -4.74 20.60
N VAL A 110 13.81 -5.16 21.48
CA VAL A 110 13.48 -4.39 22.71
C VAL A 110 14.69 -4.25 23.63
N MET A 111 15.57 -5.25 23.64
CA MET A 111 16.78 -5.25 24.50
C MET A 111 17.95 -4.54 23.83
N ASP A 112 18.13 -4.76 22.53
CA ASP A 112 19.17 -4.17 21.70
C ASP A 112 18.69 -4.12 20.23
N ASP A 113 18.33 -2.93 19.75
CA ASP A 113 17.84 -2.79 18.40
C ASP A 113 18.98 -2.77 17.38
N HIS A 114 19.20 -3.92 16.76
CA HIS A 114 20.22 -4.13 15.74
C HIS A 114 19.65 -4.33 14.34
N LEU A 115 18.42 -3.85 14.08
CA LEU A 115 17.85 -3.88 12.73
C LEU A 115 18.72 -3.06 11.78
N LYS A 116 19.19 -3.72 10.72
CA LYS A 116 20.00 -3.08 9.69
C LYS A 116 19.10 -2.36 8.68
N LYS A 117 19.55 -1.22 8.19
CA LYS A 117 18.92 -0.57 7.04
C LYS A 117 19.03 -1.45 5.79
N ILE A 118 18.07 -1.36 4.88
CA ILE A 118 18.04 -2.13 3.62
C ILE A 118 19.28 -1.77 2.77
N SER A 119 19.64 -0.50 2.70
CA SER A 119 20.82 0.02 2.00
C SER A 119 22.13 -0.59 2.53
N ALA A 120 22.18 -1.01 3.80
CA ALA A 120 23.36 -1.67 4.39
C ALA A 120 23.66 -3.06 3.80
N PHE A 121 22.72 -3.64 3.06
CA PHE A 121 22.93 -4.88 2.30
C PHE A 121 23.43 -4.64 0.88
N GLY A 122 23.68 -3.38 0.50
CA GLY A 122 24.09 -3.02 -0.86
C GLY A 122 22.97 -3.11 -1.90
N ILE A 123 21.73 -3.12 -1.45
CA ILE A 123 20.53 -3.18 -2.29
C ILE A 123 20.11 -1.76 -2.63
N PRO A 124 19.94 -1.43 -3.93
CA PRO A 124 19.35 -0.15 -4.31
C PRO A 124 17.91 -0.06 -3.80
N VAL A 125 17.59 1.02 -3.11
CA VAL A 125 16.25 1.31 -2.59
C VAL A 125 16.10 2.82 -2.48
N LEU A 126 14.92 3.33 -2.84
CA LEU A 126 14.63 4.75 -2.66
C LEU A 126 14.62 5.09 -1.17
N PRO A 127 15.23 6.22 -0.76
CA PRO A 127 15.31 6.60 0.66
C PRO A 127 13.96 6.61 1.37
N GLN A 128 12.90 7.12 0.73
CA GLN A 128 11.57 7.17 1.31
C GLN A 128 10.99 5.76 1.57
N ILE A 129 11.23 4.79 0.67
CA ILE A 129 10.80 3.40 0.87
C ILE A 129 11.52 2.78 2.07
N GLU A 130 12.85 2.96 2.14
CA GLU A 130 13.63 2.47 3.27
C GLU A 130 13.15 3.08 4.59
N GLU A 131 12.99 4.41 4.62
CA GLU A 131 12.58 5.14 5.82
C GLU A 131 11.17 4.73 6.26
N ALA A 132 10.23 4.58 5.33
CA ALA A 132 8.87 4.13 5.63
C ALA A 132 8.87 2.71 6.23
N ILE A 133 9.62 1.78 5.63
CA ILE A 133 9.73 0.40 6.13
C ILE A 133 10.36 0.38 7.53
N ILE A 134 11.49 1.07 7.72
CA ILE A 134 12.19 1.09 9.02
C ILE A 134 11.34 1.76 10.10
N LYS A 135 10.64 2.86 9.80
CA LYS A 135 9.70 3.52 10.72
C LYS A 135 8.53 2.61 11.09
N GLY A 136 7.94 1.91 10.10
CA GLY A 136 6.88 0.94 10.36
C GLY A 136 7.33 -0.23 11.23
N MET A 137 8.63 -0.55 11.23
CA MET A 137 9.25 -1.57 12.08
C MET A 137 9.82 -1.02 13.39
N SER A 138 9.53 0.21 13.81
CA SER A 138 9.96 0.73 15.11
C SER A 138 9.54 -0.19 16.24
N VAL A 139 10.41 -0.37 17.25
CA VAL A 139 10.15 -1.27 18.37
C VAL A 139 8.95 -0.80 19.20
N ALA A 140 8.91 0.50 19.53
CA ALA A 140 7.78 1.10 20.23
C ALA A 140 6.59 1.34 19.27
N ALA A 141 5.42 0.85 19.62
CA ALA A 141 4.21 0.97 18.80
C ALA A 141 3.84 2.43 18.49
N ASN A 142 4.07 3.35 19.43
CA ASN A 142 3.77 4.77 19.24
C ASN A 142 4.70 5.49 18.25
N ASP A 143 5.86 4.90 17.92
CA ASP A 143 6.81 5.45 16.95
C ASP A 143 6.51 4.98 15.51
N ARG A 144 5.54 4.05 15.37
CA ARG A 144 5.07 3.54 14.07
C ARG A 144 3.95 4.41 13.52
N TYR A 145 3.59 4.14 12.27
CA TYR A 145 2.34 4.64 11.68
C TYR A 145 1.13 4.09 12.43
N GLN A 146 0.19 4.96 12.78
CA GLN A 146 -1.00 4.58 13.54
C GLN A 146 -2.16 4.14 12.64
N ASN A 147 -2.07 4.42 11.34
CA ASN A 147 -3.01 4.02 10.30
C ASN A 147 -2.28 3.77 8.97
N VAL A 148 -2.95 3.13 8.04
CA VAL A 148 -2.40 2.80 6.71
C VAL A 148 -2.21 4.04 5.85
N GLY A 149 -3.07 5.06 6.00
CA GLY A 149 -2.98 6.31 5.23
C GLY A 149 -1.65 7.02 5.44
N ASP A 150 -1.25 7.25 6.71
CA ASP A 150 0.04 7.89 7.04
C ASP A 150 1.23 7.06 6.52
N PHE A 151 1.11 5.72 6.53
CA PHE A 151 2.13 4.83 5.96
C PHE A 151 2.24 4.99 4.44
N CYS A 152 1.11 5.06 3.74
CA CYS A 152 1.07 5.27 2.30
C CYS A 152 1.64 6.64 1.89
N GLU A 153 1.33 7.71 2.65
CA GLU A 153 1.87 9.04 2.38
C GLU A 153 3.41 9.05 2.39
N ASP A 154 4.03 8.43 3.39
CA ASP A 154 5.49 8.35 3.45
C ASP A 154 6.07 7.36 2.41
N LEU A 155 5.36 6.24 2.13
CA LEU A 155 5.83 5.21 1.21
C LEU A 155 5.80 5.68 -0.25
N TYR A 156 4.73 6.39 -0.66
CA TYR A 156 4.47 6.81 -2.04
C TYR A 156 4.73 8.30 -2.30
N GLY A 157 4.90 9.13 -1.29
CA GLY A 157 5.00 10.60 -1.39
C GLY A 157 6.12 11.15 -2.28
N GLY A 158 7.03 10.31 -2.77
CA GLY A 158 8.04 10.66 -3.76
C GLY A 158 7.66 10.33 -5.22
N TYR A 159 6.54 9.65 -5.45
CA TYR A 159 6.12 9.22 -6.79
C TYR A 159 5.32 10.28 -7.56
N GLU A 160 4.71 11.26 -6.88
CA GLU A 160 3.84 12.25 -7.53
C GLU A 160 4.59 13.34 -8.32
N GLU A 161 5.89 13.55 -8.10
CA GLU A 161 6.64 14.58 -8.83
C GLU A 161 7.11 14.17 -10.24
N ASN A 162 7.02 12.89 -10.63
CA ASN A 162 7.56 12.43 -11.93
C ASN A 162 6.55 11.74 -12.86
N SER A 163 5.26 11.72 -12.55
CA SER A 163 4.25 11.10 -13.41
C SER A 163 3.09 12.05 -13.75
N VAL A 164 3.40 13.14 -14.45
CA VAL A 164 2.40 13.82 -15.29
C VAL A 164 2.74 13.45 -16.75
N PRO A 165 2.05 12.50 -17.39
CA PRO A 165 2.07 12.45 -18.84
C PRO A 165 1.27 13.65 -19.34
N GLU A 166 1.92 14.53 -20.08
CA GLU A 166 1.25 15.51 -20.97
C GLU A 166 0.30 14.75 -21.92
N ALA A 167 -0.96 14.65 -21.58
CA ALA A 167 -2.00 14.03 -22.40
C ALA A 167 -3.33 14.78 -22.37
N GLU A 168 -3.36 16.09 -22.26
CA GLU A 168 -4.61 16.87 -22.35
C GLU A 168 -4.65 17.98 -23.42
N GLU A 169 -3.66 18.09 -24.30
CA GLU A 169 -3.76 19.08 -25.40
C GLU A 169 -4.29 18.55 -26.76
N SER A 170 -4.51 17.23 -26.91
CA SER A 170 -4.94 16.68 -28.20
C SER A 170 -6.46 16.58 -28.40
N GLN A 171 -7.28 16.77 -27.38
CA GLN A 171 -8.75 16.66 -27.54
C GLN A 171 -9.44 17.98 -27.82
N SER A 172 -8.85 19.11 -27.48
CA SER A 172 -9.44 20.45 -27.72
C SER A 172 -9.36 20.90 -29.19
N GLN A 173 -8.40 20.39 -29.97
CA GLN A 173 -8.27 20.80 -31.38
C GLN A 173 -9.18 20.02 -32.33
N VAL A 174 -9.54 18.77 -32.00
CA VAL A 174 -10.40 17.94 -32.85
C VAL A 174 -11.88 18.39 -32.78
N GLU A 175 -12.35 18.87 -31.64
CA GLU A 175 -13.72 19.38 -31.50
C GLU A 175 -13.94 20.73 -32.19
N THR A 176 -12.91 21.56 -32.33
CA THR A 176 -13.00 22.86 -33.01
C THR A 176 -13.04 22.69 -34.55
N GLU A 177 -12.27 21.75 -35.13
CA GLU A 177 -12.29 21.47 -36.58
C GLU A 177 -13.60 20.82 -37.03
N LEU A 178 -14.22 19.97 -36.21
CA LEU A 178 -15.52 19.35 -36.50
C LEU A 178 -16.69 20.31 -36.43
N ALA A 179 -16.59 21.37 -35.64
CA ALA A 179 -17.61 22.41 -35.52
C ALA A 179 -17.60 23.39 -36.69
N GLU A 180 -16.43 23.72 -37.27
CA GLU A 180 -16.31 24.59 -38.45
C GLU A 180 -16.78 23.94 -39.74
N GLN A 181 -16.52 22.65 -39.95
CA GLN A 181 -17.00 21.91 -41.11
C GLN A 181 -18.52 21.70 -41.15
N SER A 182 -19.21 21.75 -40.01
CA SER A 182 -20.68 21.61 -39.95
C SER A 182 -21.43 22.90 -40.27
N VAL A 183 -20.79 24.05 -40.25
CA VAL A 183 -21.42 25.38 -40.55
C VAL A 183 -21.36 25.65 -42.05
N GLU A 184 -20.30 25.27 -42.77
CA GLU A 184 -20.19 25.49 -44.24
C GLU A 184 -21.18 24.65 -45.04
N THR A 185 -21.55 23.44 -44.58
CA THR A 185 -22.48 22.55 -45.29
C THR A 185 -23.95 22.98 -45.19
N LYS A 186 -24.31 23.85 -44.19
CA LYS A 186 -25.68 24.35 -44.04
C LYS A 186 -25.97 25.63 -44.80
N THR A 187 -24.95 26.38 -45.21
CA THR A 187 -25.13 27.66 -45.96
C THR A 187 -25.21 27.45 -47.44
N GLY A 188 -24.79 26.28 -47.99
CA GLY A 188 -24.79 25.98 -49.40
C GLY A 188 -26.11 25.41 -49.99
N MET A 189 -27.12 25.14 -49.17
CA MET A 189 -28.37 24.48 -49.61
C MET A 189 -29.62 25.40 -49.68
N LEU A 190 -29.47 26.73 -49.60
CA LEU A 190 -30.61 27.66 -49.58
C LEU A 190 -30.70 28.64 -50.76
N THR A 191 -30.01 28.36 -51.88
CA THR A 191 -30.15 29.21 -53.06
C THR A 191 -30.26 28.39 -54.35
N GLU A 192 -31.32 27.61 -54.53
CA GLU A 192 -31.80 27.22 -55.84
C GLU A 192 -33.26 26.78 -55.77
N GLY A 193 -34.11 27.50 -56.55
CA GLY A 193 -35.35 26.95 -57.04
C GLY A 193 -36.64 27.66 -56.69
N ILE A 194 -36.89 28.86 -57.24
CA ILE A 194 -38.28 29.31 -57.48
C ILE A 194 -38.46 29.41 -58.98
N PRO A 195 -39.29 28.60 -59.65
CA PRO A 195 -39.72 28.81 -61.02
C PRO A 195 -40.96 29.74 -61.00
N GLN A 196 -40.89 30.80 -61.81
CA GLN A 196 -42.04 31.61 -62.19
C GLN A 196 -42.82 30.92 -63.31
N SER A 197 -44.11 30.76 -63.08
CA SER A 197 -45.18 30.91 -64.08
C SER A 197 -46.53 30.93 -63.42
#